data_efca0184f0777a48cadd6dae65233432
#
_entry.id   efca0184f0777a48cadd6dae65233432
#
_cell.length_a   1.000
_cell.length_b   1.000
_cell.length_c   1.000
_cell.angle_alpha   90.00
_cell.angle_beta   90.00
_cell.angle_gamma   90.00
#
_symmetry.space_group_name_H-M   'P 1'
#
loop_
_entity.id
_entity.type
_entity.pdbx_description
1 polymer ?
#
loop_
_entity_poly.entity_id
_entity_poly.type
_entity_poly.pdbx_seq_one_letter_code
_entity_poly.pdbx_strand_id
1 'polypeptide(L)'
;MKMIYAIVRPEKVYEVNKALADAGYGASTKWSVAGHGKQHGIQVGELVYDEMSKNMLMIVCDDDDKNEIIDIIMDTAQTGESGNSGDGRIFVLPVEESYTISSQSKDD
;
A
#
# COMPACT_ATOMS: atom_id res chain seq x y z
N MET A 1 5.24 11.57 12.87
CA MET A 1 4.64 11.45 11.53
C MET A 1 5.31 10.32 10.77
N LYS A 2 4.51 9.46 10.18
CA LYS A 2 5.00 8.32 9.42
C LYS A 2 4.44 8.33 8.00
N MET A 3 5.20 7.76 7.08
CA MET A 3 4.75 7.49 5.73
C MET A 3 4.63 5.98 5.55
N ILE A 4 3.46 5.54 5.14
CA ILE A 4 3.20 4.12 4.88
C ILE A 4 3.13 3.91 3.39
N TYR A 5 4.00 3.05 2.87
CA TYR A 5 3.94 2.55 1.50
C TYR A 5 3.40 1.14 1.54
N ALA A 6 2.29 0.90 0.85
CA ALA A 6 1.71 -0.43 0.75
C ALA A 6 1.64 -0.84 -0.71
N ILE A 7 2.33 -1.92 -1.04
CA ILE A 7 2.28 -2.51 -2.37
C ILE A 7 1.26 -3.64 -2.31
N VAL A 8 0.18 -3.52 -3.09
CA VAL A 8 -0.94 -4.45 -3.03
C VAL A 8 -1.34 -4.91 -4.44
N ARG A 9 -2.11 -5.98 -4.51
CA ARG A 9 -2.69 -6.44 -5.78
C ARG A 9 -3.62 -5.37 -6.34
N PRO A 10 -3.63 -5.16 -7.67
CA PRO A 10 -4.51 -4.15 -8.27
C PRO A 10 -5.99 -4.35 -7.91
N GLU A 11 -6.45 -5.60 -7.87
CA GLU A 11 -7.83 -5.93 -7.54
C GLU A 11 -8.22 -5.66 -6.09
N LYS A 12 -7.25 -5.40 -5.22
CA LYS A 12 -7.50 -5.09 -3.79
C LYS A 12 -7.54 -3.60 -3.49
N VAL A 13 -7.16 -2.74 -4.43
CA VAL A 13 -7.04 -1.30 -4.19
C VAL A 13 -8.35 -0.68 -3.71
N TYR A 14 -9.46 -1.01 -4.37
CA TYR A 14 -10.76 -0.45 -4.01
C TYR A 14 -11.14 -0.84 -2.58
N GLU A 15 -11.01 -2.12 -2.24
CA GLU A 15 -11.37 -2.62 -0.91
C GLU A 15 -10.49 -1.99 0.19
N VAL A 16 -9.19 -1.86 -0.06
CA VAL A 16 -8.26 -1.23 0.89
C VAL A 16 -8.62 0.23 1.09
N ASN A 17 -8.82 0.98 0.01
CA ASN A 17 -9.17 2.39 0.10
C ASN A 17 -10.52 2.60 0.82
N LYS A 18 -11.49 1.73 0.55
CA LYS A 18 -12.79 1.79 1.21
C LYS A 18 -12.66 1.54 2.71
N ALA A 19 -11.92 0.51 3.09
CA ALA A 19 -11.72 0.18 4.49
C ALA A 19 -11.00 1.30 5.25
N LEU A 20 -10.00 1.91 4.63
CA LEU A 20 -9.30 3.06 5.19
C LEU A 20 -10.21 4.27 5.34
N ALA A 21 -11.00 4.57 4.31
CA ALA A 21 -11.95 5.69 4.37
C ALA A 21 -13.02 5.49 5.45
N ASP A 22 -13.54 4.28 5.57
CA ASP A 22 -14.53 3.94 6.61
C ASP A 22 -13.96 4.12 8.02
N ALA A 23 -12.65 3.95 8.18
CA ALA A 23 -11.97 4.17 9.45
C ALA A 23 -11.49 5.62 9.67
N GLY A 24 -11.76 6.52 8.71
CA GLY A 24 -11.39 7.92 8.81
C GLY A 24 -10.05 8.28 8.14
N TYR A 25 -9.45 7.37 7.40
CA TYR A 25 -8.15 7.58 6.74
C TYR A 25 -8.32 7.64 5.23
N GLY A 26 -9.08 8.61 4.73
CA GLY A 26 -9.45 8.69 3.31
C GLY A 26 -8.41 9.29 2.38
N ALA A 27 -7.35 9.91 2.91
CA ALA A 27 -6.36 10.60 2.09
C ALA A 27 -5.20 9.68 1.77
N SER A 28 -5.07 9.29 0.51
CA SER A 28 -3.95 8.48 0.03
C SER A 28 -3.63 8.81 -1.41
N THR A 29 -2.38 8.56 -1.79
CA THR A 29 -1.93 8.64 -3.18
C THR A 29 -1.64 7.24 -3.68
N LYS A 30 -2.03 6.93 -4.91
CA LYS A 30 -1.78 5.62 -5.49
C LYS A 30 -1.17 5.73 -6.88
N TRP A 31 -0.38 4.73 -7.25
CA TRP A 31 0.13 4.58 -8.61
C TRP A 31 0.44 3.13 -8.91
N SER A 32 0.49 2.80 -10.21
CA SER A 32 0.80 1.45 -10.66
C SER A 32 2.30 1.23 -10.68
N VAL A 33 2.74 0.05 -10.25
CA VAL A 33 4.14 -0.37 -10.29
C VAL A 33 4.23 -1.79 -10.83
N ALA A 34 5.41 -2.13 -11.38
CA ALA A 34 5.71 -3.49 -11.75
C ALA A 34 6.64 -4.08 -10.69
N GLY A 35 6.32 -5.27 -10.21
CA GLY A 35 7.06 -5.91 -9.13
C GLY A 35 7.61 -7.28 -9.51
N HIS A 36 8.76 -7.60 -8.94
CA HIS A 36 9.34 -8.94 -8.95
C HIS A 36 9.38 -9.44 -7.51
N GLY A 37 8.91 -10.64 -7.29
CA GLY A 37 8.85 -11.15 -5.93
C GLY A 37 8.93 -12.67 -5.90
N LYS A 38 8.47 -13.24 -4.77
CA LYS A 38 8.44 -14.70 -4.57
C LYS A 38 7.30 -15.38 -5.28
N GLN A 39 6.47 -14.62 -5.96
CA GLN A 39 5.36 -15.09 -6.75
C GLN A 39 5.88 -15.84 -7.97
N HIS A 40 5.23 -16.96 -8.33
CA HIS A 40 5.57 -17.65 -9.56
C HIS A 40 5.20 -16.77 -10.74
N GLY A 41 6.10 -16.66 -11.70
CA GLY A 41 5.86 -15.91 -12.92
C GLY A 41 4.82 -16.55 -13.81
N ILE A 42 4.34 -15.77 -14.78
CA ILE A 42 3.45 -16.28 -15.82
C ILE A 42 4.30 -17.05 -16.84
N GLN A 43 3.94 -18.31 -17.08
CA GLN A 43 4.64 -19.13 -18.05
C GLN A 43 3.92 -19.09 -19.39
N VAL A 44 4.66 -18.77 -20.44
CA VAL A 44 4.17 -18.80 -21.83
C VAL A 44 5.14 -19.67 -22.62
N GLY A 45 4.74 -20.88 -22.94
CA GLY A 45 5.64 -21.87 -23.54
C GLY A 45 6.77 -22.21 -22.55
N GLU A 46 8.01 -21.94 -22.94
CA GLU A 46 9.19 -22.13 -22.10
C GLU A 46 9.63 -20.86 -21.38
N LEU A 47 8.94 -19.74 -21.63
CA LEU A 47 9.28 -18.45 -21.00
C LEU A 47 8.49 -18.26 -19.71
N VAL A 48 9.17 -17.76 -18.68
CA VAL A 48 8.58 -17.43 -17.39
C VAL A 48 8.71 -15.94 -17.18
N TYR A 49 7.58 -15.27 -16.95
CA TYR A 49 7.53 -13.84 -16.69
C TYR A 49 7.35 -13.59 -15.20
N ASP A 50 8.39 -13.04 -14.57
CA ASP A 50 8.40 -12.78 -13.12
C ASP A 50 7.78 -11.45 -12.74
N GLU A 51 7.60 -10.57 -13.73
CA GLU A 51 7.12 -9.22 -13.50
C GLU A 51 5.60 -9.22 -13.37
N MET A 52 5.12 -8.68 -12.25
CA MET A 52 3.69 -8.60 -11.96
C MET A 52 3.30 -7.15 -11.71
N SER A 53 2.13 -6.74 -12.22
CA SER A 53 1.58 -5.43 -11.95
C SER A 53 1.06 -5.37 -10.51
N LYS A 54 1.41 -4.29 -9.82
CA LYS A 54 0.95 -3.99 -8.46
C LYS A 54 0.53 -2.54 -8.38
N ASN A 55 -0.18 -2.19 -7.33
CA ASN A 55 -0.44 -0.79 -7.02
C ASN A 55 0.28 -0.43 -5.73
N MET A 56 0.82 0.77 -5.68
CA MET A 56 1.39 1.32 -4.47
C MET A 56 0.45 2.37 -3.91
N LEU A 57 0.18 2.27 -2.62
CA LEU A 57 -0.57 3.26 -1.85
C LEU A 57 0.41 3.97 -0.94
N MET A 58 0.32 5.29 -0.86
CA MET A 58 1.14 6.10 0.03
C MET A 58 0.22 6.88 0.96
N ILE A 59 0.42 6.73 2.26
CA ILE A 59 -0.38 7.40 3.27
C ILE A 59 0.57 8.01 4.30
N VAL A 60 0.38 9.30 4.59
CA VAL A 60 1.08 9.97 5.68
C VAL A 60 0.12 10.06 6.86
N CYS A 61 0.59 9.69 8.04
CA CYS A 61 -0.25 9.63 9.23
C CYS A 61 0.52 10.03 10.49
N ASP A 62 -0.22 10.30 11.55
CA ASP A 62 0.36 10.48 12.87
C ASP A 62 0.88 9.14 13.39
N ASP A 63 1.88 9.20 14.27
CA ASP A 63 2.47 7.98 14.85
C ASP A 63 1.43 7.11 15.55
N ASP A 64 0.44 7.74 16.18
CA ASP A 64 -0.61 7.02 16.90
C ASP A 64 -1.56 6.24 16.02
N ASP A 65 -1.69 6.63 14.74
CA ASP A 65 -2.60 6.00 13.78
C ASP A 65 -1.95 4.89 12.98
N LYS A 66 -0.64 4.81 13.01
CA LYS A 66 0.14 3.92 12.15
C LYS A 66 -0.30 2.46 12.26
N ASN A 67 -0.41 1.94 13.46
CA ASN A 67 -0.71 0.52 13.66
C ASN A 67 -2.10 0.15 13.17
N GLU A 68 -3.09 1.01 13.38
CA GLU A 68 -4.46 0.77 12.88
C GLU A 68 -4.47 0.74 11.35
N ILE A 69 -3.78 1.68 10.72
CA ILE A 69 -3.71 1.74 9.25
C ILE A 69 -3.05 0.47 8.70
N ILE A 70 -1.94 0.04 9.29
CA ILE A 70 -1.25 -1.18 8.89
C ILE A 70 -2.17 -2.40 9.00
N ASP A 71 -2.86 -2.53 10.12
CA ASP A 71 -3.77 -3.66 10.35
C ASP A 71 -4.90 -3.70 9.33
N ILE A 72 -5.49 -2.54 9.01
CA ILE A 72 -6.55 -2.45 8.00
C ILE A 72 -6.03 -2.91 6.64
N ILE A 73 -4.85 -2.45 6.24
CA ILE A 73 -4.27 -2.82 4.95
C ILE A 73 -3.97 -4.32 4.92
N MET A 74 -3.35 -4.85 5.95
CA MET A 74 -3.02 -6.27 6.01
C MET A 74 -4.26 -7.15 5.92
N ASP A 75 -5.28 -6.84 6.71
CA ASP A 75 -6.51 -7.64 6.72
C ASP A 75 -7.25 -7.58 5.39
N THR A 76 -7.25 -6.41 4.75
CA THR A 76 -8.03 -6.20 3.52
C THR A 76 -7.30 -6.71 2.29
N ALA A 77 -5.97 -6.56 2.24
CA ALA A 77 -5.18 -6.92 1.06
C ALA A 77 -4.81 -8.39 0.99
N GLN A 78 -4.89 -9.11 2.10
CA GLN A 78 -4.57 -10.53 2.15
C GLN A 78 -5.58 -11.34 1.32
N THR A 79 -5.10 -12.31 0.55
CA THR A 79 -5.96 -13.21 -0.23
C THR A 79 -6.03 -14.58 0.41
N GLY A 80 -7.20 -15.24 0.26
CA GLY A 80 -7.42 -16.55 0.86
C GLY A 80 -7.49 -16.50 2.38
N GLU A 81 -7.44 -17.65 3.03
CA GLU A 81 -7.56 -17.76 4.49
C GLU A 81 -6.25 -17.41 5.21
N SER A 82 -5.11 -17.73 4.61
CA SER A 82 -3.80 -17.57 5.25
C SER A 82 -2.82 -16.76 4.40
N GLY A 83 -3.32 -16.10 3.35
CA GLY A 83 -2.50 -15.31 2.46
C GLY A 83 -1.82 -16.13 1.37
N ASN A 84 -1.34 -15.42 0.37
CA ASN A 84 -0.63 -15.99 -0.78
C ASN A 84 0.56 -15.12 -1.14
N SER A 85 1.60 -15.73 -1.69
CA SER A 85 2.72 -14.98 -2.26
C SER A 85 2.19 -14.01 -3.30
N GLY A 86 2.67 -12.77 -3.27
CA GLY A 86 2.20 -11.72 -4.16
C GLY A 86 1.11 -10.83 -3.58
N ASP A 87 0.64 -11.08 -2.35
CA ASP A 87 -0.33 -10.21 -1.68
C ASP A 87 0.22 -8.81 -1.45
N GLY A 88 1.54 -8.69 -1.34
CA GLY A 88 2.18 -7.40 -1.24
C GLY A 88 3.00 -7.22 0.04
N ARG A 89 3.36 -5.98 0.27
CA ARG A 89 4.23 -5.64 1.40
C ARG A 89 3.98 -4.21 1.85
N ILE A 90 4.21 -3.95 3.12
CA ILE A 90 4.06 -2.62 3.71
C ILE A 90 5.41 -2.16 4.24
N PHE A 91 5.77 -0.92 3.90
CA PHE A 91 6.97 -0.25 4.42
C PHE A 91 6.55 0.97 5.20
N VAL A 92 7.22 1.21 6.32
CA VAL A 92 6.97 2.39 7.14
C VAL A 92 8.25 3.20 7.24
N LEU A 93 8.15 4.49 6.92
CA LEU A 93 9.28 5.41 6.95
C LEU A 93 8.96 6.59 7.86
N PRO A 94 9.97 7.15 8.53
CA PRO A 94 9.77 8.40 9.26
C PRO A 94 9.63 9.56 8.26
N VAL A 95 8.77 10.51 8.60
CA VAL A 95 8.65 11.77 7.85
C VAL A 95 9.15 12.86 8.79
N GLU A 96 10.25 13.51 8.40
CA GLU A 96 10.84 14.55 9.22
C GLU A 96 10.00 15.82 9.19
N GLU A 97 9.56 16.22 8.02
CA GLU A 97 8.80 17.44 7.82
C GLU A 97 7.83 17.27 6.68
N SER A 98 6.70 17.95 6.77
CA SER A 98 5.79 18.10 5.65
C SER A 98 5.28 19.54 5.57
N TYR A 99 4.97 19.98 4.37
CA TYR A 99 4.53 21.35 4.10
C TYR A 99 3.29 21.33 3.24
N THR A 100 2.34 22.15 3.56
CA THR A 100 1.14 22.34 2.74
C THR A 100 1.37 23.49 1.77
N ILE A 101 1.26 23.21 0.48
CA ILE A 101 1.58 24.20 -0.56
C ILE A 101 0.58 25.37 -0.51
N SER A 102 -0.71 25.08 -0.38
CA SER A 102 -1.73 26.13 -0.42
C SER A 102 -1.59 27.16 0.71
N SER A 103 -1.22 26.72 1.90
CA SER A 103 -1.04 27.60 3.05
C SER A 103 0.39 28.11 3.19
N GLN A 104 1.33 27.60 2.40
CA GLN A 104 2.75 27.94 2.47
C GLN A 104 3.30 27.74 3.87
N SER A 105 2.85 26.69 4.55
CA SER A 105 3.20 26.45 5.95
C SER A 105 3.60 25.01 6.19
N LYS A 106 4.41 24.84 7.23
CA LYS A 106 4.84 23.54 7.72
C LYS A 106 3.69 22.92 8.53
N ASP A 107 3.46 21.64 8.31
CA ASP A 107 2.47 20.87 9.08
C ASP A 107 3.04 20.49 10.45
N ASP A 108 2.22 20.52 11.46
CA ASP A 108 2.60 20.14 12.82
C ASP A 108 2.60 18.63 13.04
#